data_543b11317fdec6f953a50c821d9952ae
#
_entry.id   543b11317fdec6f953a50c821d9952ae
#
_cell.length_a   1.000
_cell.length_b   1.000
_cell.length_c   1.000
_cell.angle_alpha   90.00
_cell.angle_beta   90.00
_cell.angle_gamma   90.00
#
_symmetry.space_group_name_H-M   'P 1'
#
loop_
_entity.id
_entity.type
_entity.pdbx_description
1 polymer ?
#
loop_
_entity_poly.entity_id
_entity_poly.type
_entity_poly.pdbx_seq_one_letter_code
_entity_poly.pdbx_strand_id
1 'polypeptide(L)'
;MLQLFDSIRKWKARIAVMIVAALVCSLLGGFTAAPMAKAEETGEEIYTPDRVDLIAPVEGAVFLEEKDVLTGLEVTETTTDSITVAWDEMPGMTSYLVYYYDFEKSAYVFLDETKEQKYTWKDRKAGDEFYITVCAYRQSSGEQSHFAEPVHTFTRPEALTTFSIKSNASTSITLGWKKVESATGYLIYRTEANGVEKKVGSTTTLEYKDAGLKSGVTYRYRIRTYFADEENTGEYSEQISTTTNPGKPSMKLRAGNGRVKLTWTAVNGATGYRIYQFKGSQVVLIADLKGQSTVSYIRTGLK
;
A
#
# COMPACT_ATOMS: atom_id res chain seq x y z
N MET A 1 16.57 6.07 -2.58
CA MET A 1 15.42 5.15 -2.58
C MET A 1 15.24 4.41 -3.89
N LEU A 2 15.18 5.03 -5.06
CA LEU A 2 15.21 4.31 -6.35
C LEU A 2 16.42 3.37 -6.47
N GLN A 3 17.59 3.76 -5.96
CA GLN A 3 18.79 2.92 -6.00
C GLN A 3 18.71 1.70 -5.08
N LEU A 4 18.04 1.78 -3.94
CA LEU A 4 17.93 0.66 -2.99
C LEU A 4 16.93 -0.39 -3.48
N PHE A 5 15.76 0.03 -3.96
CA PHE A 5 14.81 -0.86 -4.63
C PHE A 5 15.40 -1.47 -5.91
N ASP A 6 16.18 -0.67 -6.66
CA ASP A 6 16.92 -1.16 -7.82
C ASP A 6 18.01 -2.16 -7.42
N SER A 7 18.65 -1.97 -6.27
CA SER A 7 19.67 -2.87 -5.71
C SER A 7 19.04 -4.20 -5.22
N ILE A 8 17.96 -4.16 -4.44
CA ILE A 8 17.22 -5.36 -3.99
C ILE A 8 16.56 -6.08 -5.18
N ARG A 9 16.01 -5.33 -6.13
CA ARG A 9 15.45 -5.89 -7.37
C ARG A 9 16.54 -6.49 -8.24
N LYS A 10 17.70 -5.86 -8.36
CA LYS A 10 18.88 -6.38 -9.07
C LYS A 10 19.47 -7.60 -8.36
N TRP A 11 19.45 -7.64 -7.03
CA TRP A 11 19.91 -8.78 -6.25
C TRP A 11 18.96 -9.99 -6.40
N LYS A 12 17.64 -9.80 -6.25
CA LYS A 12 16.63 -10.84 -6.52
C LYS A 12 16.64 -11.27 -8.01
N ALA A 13 16.82 -10.34 -8.95
CA ALA A 13 16.95 -10.65 -10.36
C ALA A 13 18.24 -11.41 -10.69
N ARG A 14 19.36 -11.10 -10.01
CA ARG A 14 20.64 -11.83 -10.15
C ARG A 14 20.54 -13.25 -9.61
N ILE A 15 19.84 -13.48 -8.49
CA ILE A 15 19.58 -14.84 -7.98
C ILE A 15 18.64 -15.60 -8.95
N ALA A 16 17.59 -14.96 -9.45
CA ALA A 16 16.68 -15.57 -10.41
C ALA A 16 17.40 -15.91 -11.74
N VAL A 17 18.26 -15.02 -12.22
CA VAL A 17 19.08 -15.24 -13.45
C VAL A 17 20.11 -16.34 -13.23
N MET A 18 20.73 -16.43 -12.04
CA MET A 18 21.64 -17.53 -11.73
C MET A 18 20.93 -18.88 -11.62
N ILE A 19 19.73 -18.93 -11.05
CA ILE A 19 18.92 -20.16 -10.97
C ILE A 19 18.43 -20.57 -12.37
N VAL A 20 17.99 -19.62 -13.21
CA VAL A 20 17.59 -19.91 -14.61
C VAL A 20 18.78 -20.32 -15.46
N ALA A 21 19.95 -19.70 -15.31
CA ALA A 21 21.16 -20.11 -16.00
C ALA A 21 21.62 -21.51 -15.60
N ALA A 22 21.53 -21.87 -14.33
CA ALA A 22 21.82 -23.22 -13.84
C ALA A 22 20.83 -24.27 -14.37
N LEU A 23 19.53 -23.92 -14.49
CA LEU A 23 18.50 -24.80 -15.07
C LEU A 23 18.66 -24.98 -16.59
N VAL A 24 19.03 -23.92 -17.32
CA VAL A 24 19.23 -23.99 -18.76
C VAL A 24 20.51 -24.77 -19.12
N CYS A 25 21.58 -24.67 -18.32
CA CYS A 25 22.77 -25.47 -18.50
C CYS A 25 22.55 -26.97 -18.21
N SER A 26 21.61 -27.34 -17.37
CA SER A 26 21.27 -28.75 -17.10
C SER A 26 20.39 -29.38 -18.19
N LEU A 27 19.75 -28.58 -19.05
CA LEU A 27 18.89 -29.05 -20.15
C LEU A 27 19.63 -29.19 -21.51
N LEU A 28 20.82 -28.59 -21.62
CA LEU A 28 21.66 -28.67 -22.85
C LEU A 28 22.87 -29.58 -22.58
N GLY A 29 22.60 -30.87 -22.36
CA GLY A 29 23.62 -31.89 -22.06
C GLY A 29 24.91 -31.73 -22.85
N GLY A 30 26.06 -31.58 -22.15
CA GLY A 30 27.37 -31.80 -22.68
C GLY A 30 28.42 -30.68 -22.50
N PHE A 31 28.51 -30.06 -21.32
CA PHE A 31 29.75 -29.41 -20.92
C PHE A 31 30.15 -29.90 -19.53
N THR A 32 31.31 -30.57 -19.44
CA THR A 32 31.95 -30.88 -18.16
C THR A 32 32.30 -29.54 -17.51
N ALA A 33 31.57 -29.18 -16.45
CA ALA A 33 31.90 -28.02 -15.64
C ALA A 33 33.31 -28.24 -15.07
N ALA A 34 34.23 -27.34 -15.38
CA ALA A 34 35.44 -27.18 -14.61
C ALA A 34 35.07 -27.00 -13.14
N PRO A 35 35.83 -27.56 -12.19
CA PRO A 35 35.49 -27.38 -10.76
C PRO A 35 35.49 -25.88 -10.49
N MET A 36 34.32 -25.39 -10.03
CA MET A 36 34.22 -24.02 -9.49
C MET A 36 35.32 -23.90 -8.43
N ALA A 37 36.27 -23.03 -8.70
CA ALA A 37 37.21 -22.61 -7.67
C ALA A 37 36.38 -22.23 -6.44
N LYS A 38 36.66 -22.89 -5.32
CA LYS A 38 36.16 -22.49 -3.99
C LYS A 38 36.43 -20.99 -3.91
N ALA A 39 35.39 -20.17 -3.85
CA ALA A 39 35.55 -18.79 -3.46
C ALA A 39 36.22 -18.88 -2.09
N GLU A 40 37.45 -18.42 -1.99
CA GLU A 40 38.08 -18.15 -0.71
C GLU A 40 37.11 -17.19 -0.01
N GLU A 41 36.59 -17.62 1.14
CA GLU A 41 35.98 -16.73 2.10
C GLU A 41 37.03 -15.68 2.45
N THR A 42 37.04 -14.58 1.72
CA THR A 42 37.62 -13.35 2.24
C THR A 42 36.73 -13.00 3.42
N GLY A 43 37.27 -13.15 4.62
CA GLY A 43 36.57 -12.91 5.88
C GLY A 43 36.26 -11.41 6.10
N GLU A 44 35.67 -10.76 5.12
CA GLU A 44 35.03 -9.47 5.30
C GLU A 44 33.67 -9.77 5.97
N GLU A 45 33.58 -9.46 7.25
CA GLU A 45 32.32 -9.45 7.98
C GLU A 45 31.34 -8.49 7.28
N ILE A 46 30.29 -9.07 6.68
CA ILE A 46 29.24 -8.28 6.04
C ILE A 46 28.40 -7.68 7.16
N TYR A 47 28.51 -6.37 7.36
CA TYR A 47 27.65 -5.60 8.24
C TYR A 47 26.20 -5.67 7.75
N THR A 48 25.34 -6.27 8.56
CA THR A 48 23.89 -6.27 8.33
C THR A 48 23.21 -5.43 9.40
N PRO A 49 22.01 -4.89 9.14
CA PRO A 49 21.28 -4.08 10.13
C PRO A 49 21.03 -4.79 11.47
N ASP A 50 21.04 -6.12 11.50
CA ASP A 50 20.81 -6.93 12.70
C ASP A 50 22.10 -7.14 13.55
N ARG A 51 23.27 -6.68 13.07
CA ARG A 51 24.56 -6.90 13.71
C ARG A 51 25.00 -5.66 14.51
N VAL A 52 24.43 -5.47 15.71
CA VAL A 52 24.81 -4.37 16.63
C VAL A 52 26.04 -4.68 17.46
N ASP A 53 26.44 -5.93 17.57
CA ASP A 53 27.68 -6.37 18.25
C ASP A 53 28.95 -5.82 17.59
N LEU A 54 28.86 -5.36 16.34
CA LEU A 54 29.96 -4.75 15.59
C LEU A 54 30.05 -3.23 15.75
N ILE A 55 29.15 -2.58 16.49
CA ILE A 55 29.20 -1.15 16.76
C ILE A 55 30.31 -0.89 17.81
N ALA A 56 31.31 -0.11 17.42
CA ALA A 56 32.38 0.26 18.37
C ALA A 56 31.79 1.16 19.49
N PRO A 57 32.28 1.03 20.72
CA PRO A 57 31.93 1.95 21.78
C PRO A 57 32.38 3.38 21.42
N VAL A 58 31.80 4.38 22.09
CA VAL A 58 32.27 5.76 22.01
C VAL A 58 33.75 5.78 22.40
N GLU A 59 34.57 6.62 21.76
CA GLU A 59 35.99 6.72 22.04
C GLU A 59 36.24 6.94 23.54
N GLY A 60 37.02 6.03 24.14
CA GLY A 60 37.32 6.02 25.60
C GLY A 60 36.19 5.42 26.47
N ALA A 61 35.09 4.94 25.91
CA ALA A 61 34.09 4.22 26.67
C ALA A 61 34.50 2.75 26.91
N VAL A 62 33.97 2.18 27.98
CA VAL A 62 34.16 0.77 28.36
C VAL A 62 32.79 0.11 28.41
N PHE A 63 32.60 -1.00 27.68
CA PHE A 63 31.38 -1.79 27.77
C PHE A 63 31.22 -2.39 29.18
N LEU A 64 30.02 -2.36 29.69
CA LEU A 64 29.59 -3.12 30.86
C LEU A 64 29.65 -4.63 30.57
N GLU A 65 29.24 -5.46 31.53
CA GLU A 65 29.14 -6.91 31.31
C GLU A 65 28.11 -7.25 30.22
N GLU A 66 28.29 -8.37 29.51
CA GLU A 66 27.40 -8.81 28.41
C GLU A 66 25.92 -8.87 28.78
N LYS A 67 25.59 -9.08 30.07
CA LYS A 67 24.22 -9.09 30.58
C LYS A 67 23.55 -7.69 30.64
N ASP A 68 24.38 -6.63 30.60
CA ASP A 68 23.92 -5.24 30.76
C ASP A 68 23.55 -4.64 29.39
N VAL A 69 22.52 -5.19 28.80
CA VAL A 69 21.91 -4.76 27.52
C VAL A 69 20.77 -3.81 27.81
N LEU A 70 20.64 -2.72 27.06
CA LEU A 70 19.46 -1.87 27.12
C LEU A 70 18.24 -2.61 26.56
N THR A 71 17.12 -2.56 27.28
CA THR A 71 15.87 -3.27 26.93
C THR A 71 14.73 -2.32 26.59
N GLY A 72 13.62 -2.87 26.07
CA GLY A 72 12.39 -2.14 25.82
C GLY A 72 12.41 -1.20 24.62
N LEU A 73 13.45 -1.25 23.76
CA LEU A 73 13.47 -0.41 22.56
C LEU A 73 12.32 -0.77 21.62
N GLU A 74 11.44 0.21 21.38
CA GLU A 74 10.29 0.08 20.51
C GLU A 74 10.01 1.36 19.72
N VAL A 75 9.31 1.23 18.61
CA VAL A 75 8.79 2.37 17.82
C VAL A 75 7.43 2.75 18.39
N THR A 76 7.31 3.95 18.96
CA THR A 76 6.07 4.43 19.58
C THR A 76 5.22 5.29 18.64
N GLU A 77 5.85 5.95 17.66
CA GLU A 77 5.14 6.80 16.70
C GLU A 77 5.92 6.91 15.39
N THR A 78 5.19 6.91 14.27
CA THR A 78 5.72 7.29 12.96
C THR A 78 4.79 8.29 12.29
N THR A 79 5.38 9.30 11.65
CA THR A 79 4.68 10.27 10.81
C THR A 79 5.25 10.24 9.39
N THR A 80 4.88 11.17 8.53
CA THR A 80 5.46 11.30 7.19
C THR A 80 6.89 11.86 7.21
N ASP A 81 7.31 12.47 8.33
CA ASP A 81 8.58 13.18 8.45
C ASP A 81 9.35 12.89 9.75
N SER A 82 8.86 12.00 10.59
CA SER A 82 9.52 11.66 11.85
C SER A 82 9.27 10.22 12.31
N ILE A 83 10.15 9.75 13.18
CA ILE A 83 10.06 8.47 13.90
C ILE A 83 10.36 8.75 15.36
N THR A 84 9.53 8.23 16.25
CA THR A 84 9.77 8.26 17.69
C THR A 84 10.01 6.85 18.20
N VAL A 85 11.11 6.67 18.90
CA VAL A 85 11.47 5.43 19.61
C VAL A 85 11.52 5.70 21.11
N ALA A 86 11.22 4.69 21.90
CA ALA A 86 11.33 4.71 23.36
C ALA A 86 11.98 3.42 23.85
N TRP A 87 12.49 3.44 25.09
CA TRP A 87 13.16 2.31 25.72
C TRP A 87 13.02 2.36 27.26
N ASP A 88 13.43 1.28 27.92
CA ASP A 88 13.41 1.20 29.36
C ASP A 88 14.51 2.06 30.00
N GLU A 89 14.25 2.58 31.21
CA GLU A 89 15.29 3.22 32.00
C GLU A 89 16.35 2.20 32.43
N MET A 90 17.62 2.54 32.25
CA MET A 90 18.72 1.76 32.78
C MET A 90 19.33 2.43 34.02
N PRO A 91 19.11 1.87 35.24
CA PRO A 91 19.55 2.49 36.48
C PRO A 91 21.06 2.80 36.52
N GLY A 92 21.38 3.99 36.97
CA GLY A 92 22.79 4.44 37.13
C GLY A 92 23.40 5.00 35.85
N MET A 93 22.72 4.96 34.70
CA MET A 93 23.14 5.64 33.48
C MET A 93 22.72 7.11 33.49
N THR A 94 23.42 7.96 32.73
CA THR A 94 23.18 9.42 32.72
C THR A 94 22.62 9.93 31.42
N SER A 95 22.76 9.15 30.35
CA SER A 95 22.27 9.48 29.00
C SER A 95 22.13 8.21 28.17
N TYR A 96 21.61 8.38 26.96
CA TYR A 96 21.39 7.35 25.96
C TYR A 96 21.91 7.83 24.61
N LEU A 97 22.67 6.97 23.94
CA LEU A 97 23.25 7.23 22.63
C LEU A 97 22.42 6.52 21.58
N VAL A 98 21.88 7.27 20.64
CA VAL A 98 21.01 6.78 19.57
C VAL A 98 21.83 6.61 18.29
N TYR A 99 21.67 5.48 17.64
CA TYR A 99 22.32 5.13 16.38
C TYR A 99 21.33 4.70 15.34
N TYR A 100 21.65 4.94 14.08
CA TYR A 100 20.89 4.43 12.94
C TYR A 100 21.80 3.71 11.94
N TYR A 101 21.26 2.74 11.21
CA TYR A 101 21.99 2.06 10.15
C TYR A 101 22.01 2.90 8.88
N ASP A 102 23.21 3.29 8.45
CA ASP A 102 23.45 4.03 7.21
C ASP A 102 23.70 3.01 6.08
N PHE A 103 22.75 2.87 5.19
CA PHE A 103 22.83 1.92 4.08
C PHE A 103 23.93 2.23 3.06
N GLU A 104 24.38 3.50 2.96
CA GLU A 104 25.48 3.88 2.06
C GLU A 104 26.82 3.47 2.66
N LYS A 105 26.97 3.58 3.99
CA LYS A 105 28.17 3.20 4.72
C LYS A 105 28.16 1.72 5.12
N SER A 106 26.99 1.06 5.02
CA SER A 106 26.78 -0.30 5.53
C SER A 106 27.19 -0.44 7.01
N ALA A 107 26.87 0.55 7.82
CA ALA A 107 27.28 0.62 9.23
C ALA A 107 26.31 1.44 10.06
N TYR A 108 26.29 1.17 11.37
CA TYR A 108 25.60 2.05 12.31
C TYR A 108 26.41 3.34 12.52
N VAL A 109 25.70 4.45 12.52
CA VAL A 109 26.25 5.79 12.68
C VAL A 109 25.59 6.46 13.88
N PHE A 110 26.39 7.11 14.71
CA PHE A 110 25.88 7.92 15.82
C PHE A 110 24.97 9.02 15.29
N LEU A 111 23.79 9.12 15.90
CA LEU A 111 22.77 10.11 15.54
C LEU A 111 22.71 11.25 16.54
N ASP A 112 22.51 10.91 17.83
CA ASP A 112 22.33 11.91 18.88
C ASP A 112 22.49 11.30 20.28
N GLU A 113 22.61 12.16 21.30
CA GLU A 113 22.58 11.83 22.72
C GLU A 113 21.37 12.48 23.39
N THR A 114 20.66 11.71 24.23
CA THR A 114 19.52 12.21 25.00
C THR A 114 19.56 11.71 26.45
N LYS A 115 18.94 12.47 27.37
CA LYS A 115 18.75 12.04 28.77
C LYS A 115 17.36 11.42 28.99
N GLU A 116 16.47 11.56 28.02
CA GLU A 116 15.11 11.02 28.07
C GLU A 116 15.10 9.56 27.58
N GLN A 117 14.14 8.75 28.05
CA GLN A 117 13.91 7.38 27.60
C GLN A 117 13.15 7.33 26.27
N LYS A 118 13.27 8.37 25.47
CA LYS A 118 12.71 8.46 24.11
C LYS A 118 13.51 9.41 23.25
N TYR A 119 13.42 9.19 21.95
CA TYR A 119 14.01 10.08 20.96
C TYR A 119 13.09 10.21 19.74
N THR A 120 12.91 11.43 19.24
CA THR A 120 12.17 11.70 18.01
C THR A 120 13.10 12.22 16.92
N TRP A 121 13.32 11.41 15.89
CA TRP A 121 14.12 11.78 14.73
C TRP A 121 13.23 12.46 13.69
N LYS A 122 13.43 13.75 13.48
CA LYS A 122 12.65 14.62 12.61
C LYS A 122 13.33 14.84 11.24
N ASP A 123 12.61 15.55 10.35
CA ASP A 123 13.09 15.95 9.03
C ASP A 123 13.45 14.75 8.14
N ARG A 124 12.68 13.67 8.27
CA ARG A 124 12.79 12.48 7.43
C ARG A 124 11.88 12.62 6.21
N LYS A 125 12.10 11.77 5.20
CA LYS A 125 11.23 11.73 4.03
C LYS A 125 10.18 10.65 4.23
N ALA A 126 8.99 10.89 3.70
CA ALA A 126 7.92 9.92 3.68
C ALA A 126 8.33 8.65 2.91
N GLY A 127 8.09 7.47 3.52
CA GLY A 127 8.47 6.18 2.95
C GLY A 127 9.97 5.87 3.02
N ASP A 128 10.71 6.50 3.92
CA ASP A 128 12.10 6.11 4.22
C ASP A 128 12.14 4.94 5.21
N GLU A 129 13.14 4.07 5.05
CA GLU A 129 13.38 2.87 5.86
C GLU A 129 14.49 3.13 6.88
N PHE A 130 14.31 2.63 8.10
CA PHE A 130 15.23 2.85 9.20
C PHE A 130 15.41 1.59 10.05
N TYR A 131 16.67 1.38 10.46
CA TYR A 131 17.04 0.54 11.60
C TYR A 131 17.67 1.44 12.64
N ILE A 132 17.14 1.41 13.86
CA ILE A 132 17.57 2.26 14.97
C ILE A 132 17.91 1.38 16.15
N THR A 133 19.03 1.66 16.81
CA THR A 133 19.42 1.05 18.07
C THR A 133 19.89 2.10 19.06
N VAL A 134 19.94 1.74 20.32
CA VAL A 134 20.29 2.63 21.44
C VAL A 134 21.14 1.87 22.45
N CYS A 135 22.07 2.56 23.07
CA CYS A 135 22.75 2.08 24.27
C CYS A 135 22.70 3.15 25.36
N ALA A 136 22.81 2.72 26.62
CA ALA A 136 22.90 3.62 27.76
C ALA A 136 24.38 3.99 28.03
N TYR A 137 24.63 5.23 28.52
CA TYR A 137 25.97 5.77 28.72
C TYR A 137 26.05 6.53 30.03
N ARG A 138 27.18 6.33 30.75
CA ARG A 138 27.52 7.05 31.97
C ARG A 138 28.75 7.94 31.71
N GLN A 139 28.52 9.22 31.49
CA GLN A 139 29.57 10.17 31.11
C GLN A 139 30.71 10.28 32.17
N SER A 140 30.37 10.15 33.47
CA SER A 140 31.36 10.32 34.55
C SER A 140 32.42 9.23 34.64
N SER A 141 32.08 8.00 34.21
CA SER A 141 32.98 6.83 34.22
C SER A 141 33.36 6.33 32.83
N GLY A 142 32.69 6.83 31.79
CA GLY A 142 32.83 6.33 30.40
C GLY A 142 32.24 4.95 30.20
N GLU A 143 31.35 4.47 31.10
CA GLU A 143 30.73 3.16 30.98
C GLU A 143 29.56 3.20 29.95
N GLN A 144 29.49 2.18 29.12
CA GLN A 144 28.47 2.00 28.09
C GLN A 144 27.84 0.62 28.22
N SER A 145 26.49 0.56 28.14
CA SER A 145 25.79 -0.73 28.04
C SER A 145 25.99 -1.35 26.65
N HIS A 146 25.65 -2.63 26.53
CA HIS A 146 25.44 -3.20 25.21
C HIS A 146 24.21 -2.57 24.54
N PHE A 147 24.19 -2.60 23.20
CA PHE A 147 23.11 -2.03 22.39
C PHE A 147 21.84 -2.86 22.53
N ALA A 148 20.70 -2.18 22.50
CA ALA A 148 19.41 -2.83 22.34
C ALA A 148 19.31 -3.55 20.99
N GLU A 149 18.47 -4.57 20.90
CA GLU A 149 18.10 -5.14 19.60
C GLU A 149 17.53 -4.04 18.70
N PRO A 150 17.96 -3.94 17.45
CA PRO A 150 17.53 -2.87 16.57
C PRO A 150 16.04 -2.96 16.24
N VAL A 151 15.36 -1.82 16.25
CA VAL A 151 14.02 -1.72 15.70
C VAL A 151 14.06 -1.35 14.22
N HIS A 152 13.30 -2.10 13.40
CA HIS A 152 13.10 -1.83 11.99
C HIS A 152 11.77 -1.10 11.78
N THR A 153 11.78 0.01 11.06
CA THR A 153 10.59 0.81 10.84
C THR A 153 10.68 1.67 9.58
N PHE A 154 9.57 2.32 9.24
CA PHE A 154 9.44 3.24 8.12
C PHE A 154 8.71 4.51 8.55
N THR A 155 9.04 5.64 7.93
CA THR A 155 8.13 6.78 7.96
C THR A 155 6.88 6.45 7.15
N ARG A 156 5.74 7.02 7.55
CA ARG A 156 4.46 6.82 6.82
C ARG A 156 4.56 7.41 5.41
N PRO A 157 3.95 6.78 4.41
CA PRO A 157 3.82 7.38 3.10
C PRO A 157 2.87 8.58 3.13
N GLU A 158 3.06 9.52 2.20
CA GLU A 158 2.14 10.64 2.02
C GLU A 158 0.73 10.14 1.67
N ALA A 159 -0.28 10.89 2.10
CA ALA A 159 -1.66 10.62 1.72
C ALA A 159 -1.90 10.83 0.21
N LEU A 160 -2.80 10.07 -0.35
CA LEU A 160 -3.31 10.33 -1.70
C LEU A 160 -4.21 11.57 -1.65
N THR A 161 -3.78 12.67 -2.26
CA THR A 161 -4.52 13.95 -2.23
C THR A 161 -5.78 13.93 -3.09
N THR A 162 -5.72 13.30 -4.26
CA THR A 162 -6.85 13.28 -5.20
C THR A 162 -6.94 11.98 -5.97
N PHE A 163 -8.18 11.52 -6.20
CA PHE A 163 -8.51 10.45 -7.13
C PHE A 163 -9.86 10.73 -7.80
N SER A 164 -10.18 10.00 -8.85
CA SER A 164 -11.36 10.26 -9.68
C SER A 164 -12.06 8.98 -10.12
N ILE A 165 -13.33 9.13 -10.53
CA ILE A 165 -14.08 8.07 -11.21
C ILE A 165 -13.66 8.03 -12.68
N LYS A 166 -12.96 6.98 -13.08
CA LYS A 166 -12.57 6.74 -14.49
C LYS A 166 -13.72 6.20 -15.33
N SER A 167 -14.49 5.29 -14.77
CA SER A 167 -15.68 4.73 -15.42
C SER A 167 -16.70 4.30 -14.39
N ASN A 168 -17.97 4.33 -14.80
CA ASN A 168 -19.12 3.97 -14.00
C ASN A 168 -20.07 3.11 -14.82
N ALA A 169 -20.25 1.86 -14.43
CA ALA A 169 -21.16 0.90 -15.07
C ALA A 169 -22.32 0.55 -14.12
N SER A 170 -23.20 -0.33 -14.52
CA SER A 170 -24.33 -0.76 -13.68
C SER A 170 -23.90 -1.66 -12.51
N THR A 171 -22.76 -2.33 -12.61
CA THR A 171 -22.27 -3.29 -11.60
C THR A 171 -20.81 -3.11 -11.24
N SER A 172 -20.17 -2.04 -11.71
CA SER A 172 -18.78 -1.74 -11.37
C SER A 172 -18.48 -0.24 -11.45
N ILE A 173 -17.49 0.18 -10.67
CA ILE A 173 -16.91 1.51 -10.67
C ILE A 173 -15.40 1.34 -10.79
N THR A 174 -14.74 2.10 -11.67
CA THR A 174 -13.29 2.14 -11.76
C THR A 174 -12.80 3.48 -11.24
N LEU A 175 -11.92 3.41 -10.24
CA LEU A 175 -11.22 4.54 -9.65
C LEU A 175 -9.85 4.69 -10.32
N GLY A 176 -9.33 5.90 -10.36
CA GLY A 176 -7.98 6.15 -10.86
C GLY A 176 -7.35 7.37 -10.21
N TRP A 177 -6.03 7.36 -10.05
CA TRP A 177 -5.25 8.37 -9.35
C TRP A 177 -3.87 8.57 -9.95
N LYS A 178 -3.14 9.55 -9.43
CA LYS A 178 -1.72 9.75 -9.73
C LYS A 178 -0.86 9.03 -8.70
N LYS A 179 0.34 8.65 -9.10
CA LYS A 179 1.33 8.03 -8.22
C LYS A 179 1.68 8.97 -7.05
N VAL A 180 1.74 8.39 -5.85
CA VAL A 180 2.38 8.98 -4.68
C VAL A 180 3.77 8.35 -4.57
N GLU A 181 4.81 9.17 -4.63
CA GLU A 181 6.20 8.65 -4.76
C GLU A 181 6.65 7.87 -3.53
N SER A 182 6.18 8.24 -2.35
CA SER A 182 6.44 7.57 -1.08
C SER A 182 5.61 6.30 -0.86
N ALA A 183 4.74 5.90 -1.81
CA ALA A 183 3.88 4.73 -1.65
C ALA A 183 4.31 3.58 -2.55
N THR A 184 4.23 2.35 -2.03
CA THR A 184 4.38 1.10 -2.80
C THR A 184 3.05 0.53 -3.25
N GLY A 185 1.93 0.97 -2.64
CA GLY A 185 0.60 0.57 -3.04
C GLY A 185 -0.53 1.34 -2.36
N TYR A 186 -1.75 0.89 -2.60
CA TYR A 186 -2.98 1.59 -2.23
C TYR A 186 -4.02 0.62 -1.67
N LEU A 187 -4.67 1.01 -0.59
CA LEU A 187 -5.79 0.31 0.04
C LEU A 187 -7.09 1.04 -0.30
N ILE A 188 -8.04 0.36 -0.85
CA ILE A 188 -9.31 0.93 -1.28
C ILE A 188 -10.39 0.60 -0.27
N TYR A 189 -11.05 1.63 0.24
CA TYR A 189 -12.15 1.54 1.18
C TYR A 189 -13.44 2.01 0.53
N ARG A 190 -14.53 1.27 0.77
CA ARG A 190 -15.87 1.60 0.29
C ARG A 190 -16.82 1.67 1.46
N THR A 191 -17.60 2.76 1.51
CA THR A 191 -18.74 2.88 2.43
C THR A 191 -20.01 2.40 1.71
N GLU A 192 -20.66 1.41 2.28
CA GLU A 192 -21.93 0.85 1.83
C GLU A 192 -23.10 1.80 2.15
N ALA A 193 -24.29 1.53 1.56
CA ALA A 193 -25.48 2.34 1.81
C ALA A 193 -25.93 2.40 3.28
N ASN A 194 -25.58 1.41 4.08
CA ASN A 194 -25.85 1.36 5.53
C ASN A 194 -24.82 2.16 6.36
N GLY A 195 -23.88 2.85 5.72
CA GLY A 195 -22.84 3.64 6.38
C GLY A 195 -21.62 2.84 6.85
N VAL A 196 -21.61 1.51 6.69
CA VAL A 196 -20.46 0.69 7.05
C VAL A 196 -19.36 0.83 6.01
N GLU A 197 -18.17 1.19 6.45
CA GLU A 197 -16.98 1.21 5.64
C GLU A 197 -16.23 -0.11 5.75
N LYS A 198 -15.68 -0.56 4.62
CA LYS A 198 -14.80 -1.74 4.57
C LYS A 198 -13.72 -1.58 3.51
N LYS A 199 -12.58 -2.20 3.74
CA LYS A 199 -11.55 -2.44 2.72
C LYS A 199 -12.14 -3.37 1.66
N VAL A 200 -12.14 -2.94 0.40
CA VAL A 200 -12.63 -3.73 -0.74
C VAL A 200 -11.53 -4.25 -1.64
N GLY A 201 -10.31 -3.79 -1.43
CA GLY A 201 -9.12 -4.31 -2.12
C GLY A 201 -7.87 -3.52 -1.86
N SER A 202 -6.78 -4.02 -2.43
CA SER A 202 -5.48 -3.36 -2.51
C SER A 202 -4.91 -3.49 -3.93
N THR A 203 -4.03 -2.56 -4.31
CA THR A 203 -3.37 -2.58 -5.61
C THR A 203 -2.06 -1.80 -5.58
N THR A 204 -1.14 -2.19 -6.43
CA THR A 204 0.10 -1.43 -6.73
C THR A 204 0.00 -0.62 -8.02
N THR A 205 -1.13 -0.74 -8.74
CA THR A 205 -1.42 0.03 -9.95
C THR A 205 -2.12 1.35 -9.62
N LEU A 206 -2.27 2.22 -10.60
CA LEU A 206 -2.90 3.54 -10.45
C LEU A 206 -4.40 3.53 -10.75
N GLU A 207 -4.98 2.35 -10.82
CA GLU A 207 -6.41 2.13 -11.03
C GLU A 207 -6.91 0.95 -10.21
N TYR A 208 -8.18 1.02 -9.79
CA TYR A 208 -8.87 -0.08 -9.14
C TYR A 208 -10.29 -0.20 -9.65
N LYS A 209 -10.70 -1.41 -10.06
CA LYS A 209 -12.05 -1.71 -10.48
C LYS A 209 -12.80 -2.44 -9.38
N ASP A 210 -13.73 -1.75 -8.75
CA ASP A 210 -14.70 -2.35 -7.83
C ASP A 210 -15.88 -2.95 -8.62
N ALA A 211 -16.08 -4.25 -8.51
CA ALA A 211 -17.06 -5.01 -9.26
C ALA A 211 -18.07 -5.70 -8.34
N GLY A 212 -19.14 -6.26 -8.92
CA GLY A 212 -20.22 -6.91 -8.15
C GLY A 212 -21.14 -5.94 -7.42
N LEU A 213 -21.14 -4.67 -7.82
CA LEU A 213 -21.97 -3.63 -7.24
C LEU A 213 -23.45 -3.77 -7.68
N LYS A 214 -24.36 -3.23 -6.87
CA LYS A 214 -25.79 -3.11 -7.22
C LYS A 214 -26.00 -1.89 -8.12
N SER A 215 -26.84 -2.03 -9.15
CA SER A 215 -27.20 -0.92 -10.04
C SER A 215 -28.03 0.14 -9.34
N GLY A 216 -27.81 1.41 -9.69
CA GLY A 216 -28.52 2.55 -9.14
C GLY A 216 -28.30 2.77 -7.65
N VAL A 217 -27.16 2.35 -7.12
CA VAL A 217 -26.77 2.51 -5.71
C VAL A 217 -25.58 3.45 -5.63
N THR A 218 -25.63 4.37 -4.66
CA THR A 218 -24.51 5.28 -4.36
C THR A 218 -23.52 4.61 -3.45
N TYR A 219 -22.26 4.65 -3.85
CA TYR A 219 -21.10 4.19 -3.09
C TYR A 219 -20.18 5.36 -2.83
N ARG A 220 -19.50 5.35 -1.68
CA ARG A 220 -18.47 6.32 -1.31
C ARG A 220 -17.14 5.60 -1.19
N TYR A 221 -16.09 6.24 -1.63
CA TYR A 221 -14.73 5.68 -1.63
C TYR A 221 -13.76 6.63 -0.99
N ARG A 222 -12.77 6.08 -0.30
CA ARG A 222 -11.53 6.73 0.08
C ARG A 222 -10.39 5.73 -0.01
N ILE A 223 -9.17 6.23 -0.13
CA ILE A 223 -7.98 5.44 -0.39
C ILE A 223 -6.93 5.80 0.64
N ARG A 224 -6.18 4.81 1.10
CA ARG A 224 -4.94 5.02 1.84
C ARG A 224 -3.77 4.53 1.00
N THR A 225 -2.67 5.22 1.06
CA THR A 225 -1.37 4.74 0.59
C THR A 225 -0.81 3.74 1.61
N TYR A 226 0.05 2.83 1.19
CA TYR A 226 0.92 2.08 2.08
C TYR A 226 2.34 2.02 1.52
N PHE A 227 3.32 1.79 2.41
CA PHE A 227 4.72 1.60 2.06
C PHE A 227 5.24 0.32 2.69
N ALA A 228 5.97 -0.48 1.90
CA ALA A 228 6.50 -1.80 2.23
C ALA A 228 5.41 -2.86 2.45
N ASP A 229 4.54 -2.66 3.43
CA ASP A 229 3.41 -3.53 3.76
C ASP A 229 2.12 -2.73 4.02
N GLU A 230 1.00 -3.42 4.19
CA GLU A 230 -0.31 -2.80 4.40
C GLU A 230 -0.52 -2.27 5.83
N GLU A 231 0.41 -2.43 6.74
CA GLU A 231 0.36 -1.93 8.11
C GLU A 231 0.91 -0.51 8.18
N ASN A 232 1.98 -0.22 7.44
CA ASN A 232 2.54 1.12 7.34
C ASN A 232 1.77 1.98 6.32
N THR A 233 0.71 2.61 6.80
CA THR A 233 -0.22 3.37 5.95
C THR A 233 -0.16 4.88 6.17
N GLY A 234 -0.31 5.64 5.09
CA GLY A 234 -0.58 7.07 5.10
C GLY A 234 -2.00 7.38 5.61
N GLU A 235 -2.34 8.65 5.69
CA GLU A 235 -3.68 9.10 6.04
C GLU A 235 -4.69 8.79 4.92
N TYR A 236 -5.98 8.83 5.26
CA TYR A 236 -7.03 8.67 4.26
C TYR A 236 -7.08 9.85 3.30
N SER A 237 -7.33 9.57 2.03
CA SER A 237 -7.72 10.58 1.05
C SER A 237 -9.07 11.22 1.41
N GLU A 238 -9.37 12.35 0.78
CA GLU A 238 -10.73 12.85 0.73
C GLU A 238 -11.70 11.80 0.18
N GLN A 239 -12.96 11.83 0.65
CA GLN A 239 -13.99 10.88 0.24
C GLN A 239 -14.70 11.38 -1.04
N ILE A 240 -14.80 10.53 -2.05
CA ILE A 240 -15.65 10.79 -3.23
C ILE A 240 -16.85 9.85 -3.26
N SER A 241 -17.92 10.27 -3.91
CA SER A 241 -19.13 9.45 -4.09
C SER A 241 -19.57 9.38 -5.53
N THR A 242 -20.16 8.25 -5.92
CA THR A 242 -20.79 8.07 -7.22
C THR A 242 -21.89 7.03 -7.15
N THR A 243 -22.87 7.13 -8.06
CA THR A 243 -23.97 6.19 -8.17
C THR A 243 -23.75 5.31 -9.41
N THR A 244 -23.80 3.99 -9.26
CA THR A 244 -23.74 3.07 -10.40
C THR A 244 -24.84 3.34 -11.39
N ASN A 245 -24.58 3.16 -12.67
CA ASN A 245 -25.58 3.34 -13.73
C ASN A 245 -26.76 2.39 -13.53
N PRO A 246 -27.98 2.78 -13.98
CA PRO A 246 -29.11 1.87 -14.02
C PRO A 246 -28.79 0.61 -14.82
N GLY A 247 -29.29 -0.52 -14.37
CA GLY A 247 -29.19 -1.79 -15.09
C GLY A 247 -30.07 -1.85 -16.32
N LYS A 248 -29.98 -2.94 -17.06
CA LYS A 248 -30.83 -3.19 -18.23
C LYS A 248 -32.23 -3.67 -17.78
N PRO A 249 -33.34 -3.05 -18.23
CA PRO A 249 -34.69 -3.55 -17.96
C PRO A 249 -34.93 -4.88 -18.68
N SER A 250 -35.69 -5.79 -18.04
CA SER A 250 -36.22 -6.98 -18.70
C SER A 250 -37.58 -6.60 -19.29
N MET A 251 -37.74 -6.72 -20.61
CA MET A 251 -38.90 -6.26 -21.34
C MET A 251 -39.68 -7.44 -21.92
N LYS A 252 -41.02 -7.34 -21.84
CA LYS A 252 -41.99 -8.22 -22.52
C LYS A 252 -42.83 -7.40 -23.45
N LEU A 253 -43.18 -7.99 -24.60
CA LEU A 253 -44.02 -7.38 -25.64
C LEU A 253 -45.26 -8.25 -25.87
N ARG A 254 -46.40 -7.63 -25.95
CA ARG A 254 -47.69 -8.26 -26.27
C ARG A 254 -48.34 -7.53 -27.43
N ALA A 255 -48.53 -8.23 -28.55
CA ALA A 255 -49.26 -7.71 -29.69
C ALA A 255 -50.78 -7.83 -29.47
N GLY A 256 -51.54 -6.91 -30.06
CA GLY A 256 -52.99 -6.89 -30.12
C GLY A 256 -53.46 -6.24 -31.42
N ASN A 257 -54.78 -6.21 -31.70
CA ASN A 257 -55.33 -5.59 -32.91
C ASN A 257 -55.04 -4.09 -32.95
N GLY A 258 -54.18 -3.65 -33.89
CA GLY A 258 -53.74 -2.25 -34.07
C GLY A 258 -52.92 -1.66 -32.91
N ARG A 259 -52.40 -2.50 -32.01
CA ARG A 259 -51.66 -2.03 -30.84
C ARG A 259 -50.60 -3.02 -30.37
N VAL A 260 -49.60 -2.50 -29.66
CA VAL A 260 -48.59 -3.29 -28.94
C VAL A 260 -48.47 -2.74 -27.50
N LYS A 261 -48.51 -3.64 -26.53
CA LYS A 261 -48.21 -3.32 -25.13
C LYS A 261 -46.78 -3.81 -24.76
N LEU A 262 -45.98 -2.88 -24.33
CA LEU A 262 -44.66 -3.16 -23.71
C LEU A 262 -44.84 -3.14 -22.21
N THR A 263 -44.19 -4.08 -21.52
CA THR A 263 -44.05 -4.09 -20.06
C THR A 263 -42.60 -4.43 -19.72
N TRP A 264 -42.07 -3.85 -18.65
CA TRP A 264 -40.72 -4.12 -18.23
C TRP A 264 -40.60 -4.12 -16.71
N THR A 265 -39.47 -4.63 -16.21
CA THR A 265 -39.16 -4.57 -14.79
C THR A 265 -38.65 -3.18 -14.44
N ALA A 266 -39.08 -2.64 -13.28
CA ALA A 266 -38.53 -1.41 -12.74
C ALA A 266 -37.02 -1.60 -12.53
N VAL A 267 -36.21 -0.59 -12.91
CA VAL A 267 -34.75 -0.60 -12.79
C VAL A 267 -34.35 0.37 -11.70
N ASN A 268 -33.61 -0.14 -10.73
CA ASN A 268 -33.08 0.69 -9.63
C ASN A 268 -32.19 1.81 -10.19
N GLY A 269 -32.37 3.04 -9.68
CA GLY A 269 -31.63 4.23 -10.11
C GLY A 269 -32.10 4.84 -11.44
N ALA A 270 -33.12 4.24 -12.12
CA ALA A 270 -33.71 4.86 -13.31
C ALA A 270 -34.60 6.03 -12.92
N THR A 271 -34.46 7.17 -13.58
CA THR A 271 -35.33 8.35 -13.44
C THR A 271 -36.45 8.34 -14.44
N GLY A 272 -36.43 7.40 -15.40
CA GLY A 272 -37.43 7.22 -16.44
C GLY A 272 -36.98 6.23 -17.51
N TYR A 273 -37.78 6.09 -18.55
CA TYR A 273 -37.53 5.13 -19.64
C TYR A 273 -37.81 5.78 -20.99
N ARG A 274 -36.92 5.58 -21.95
CA ARG A 274 -37.06 5.98 -23.33
C ARG A 274 -37.38 4.76 -24.18
N ILE A 275 -38.42 4.84 -24.97
CA ILE A 275 -38.86 3.76 -25.85
C ILE A 275 -38.52 4.13 -27.29
N TYR A 276 -37.80 3.25 -27.95
CA TYR A 276 -37.42 3.41 -29.34
C TYR A 276 -38.08 2.34 -30.20
N GLN A 277 -38.43 2.72 -31.39
CA GLN A 277 -38.95 1.83 -32.45
C GLN A 277 -37.93 1.71 -33.56
N PHE A 278 -37.63 0.51 -34.01
CA PHE A 278 -36.88 0.27 -35.23
C PHE A 278 -37.83 0.31 -36.44
N LYS A 279 -37.51 1.15 -37.42
CA LYS A 279 -38.14 1.22 -38.72
C LYS A 279 -37.08 0.96 -39.79
N GLY A 280 -36.91 -0.29 -40.20
CA GLY A 280 -35.74 -0.71 -40.99
C GLY A 280 -34.46 -0.45 -40.21
N SER A 281 -33.52 0.32 -40.77
CA SER A 281 -32.27 0.72 -40.14
C SER A 281 -32.40 1.95 -39.23
N GLN A 282 -33.56 2.63 -39.21
CA GLN A 282 -33.73 3.83 -38.40
C GLN A 282 -34.26 3.49 -37.01
N VAL A 283 -33.69 4.19 -36.00
CA VAL A 283 -34.14 4.13 -34.59
C VAL A 283 -34.90 5.41 -34.25
N VAL A 284 -36.16 5.31 -33.93
CA VAL A 284 -37.05 6.47 -33.67
C VAL A 284 -37.49 6.46 -32.20
N LEU A 285 -37.26 7.55 -31.47
CA LEU A 285 -37.84 7.74 -30.13
C LEU A 285 -39.37 7.89 -30.24
N ILE A 286 -40.13 7.02 -29.56
CA ILE A 286 -41.56 7.02 -29.58
C ILE A 286 -42.20 7.38 -28.24
N ALA A 287 -41.47 7.33 -27.15
CA ALA A 287 -41.88 7.82 -25.83
C ALA A 287 -40.74 8.14 -24.95
N ASP A 288 -40.86 9.19 -24.13
CA ASP A 288 -39.95 9.55 -23.00
C ASP A 288 -40.81 9.59 -21.74
N LEU A 289 -40.69 8.57 -20.90
CA LEU A 289 -41.55 8.33 -19.74
C LEU A 289 -40.75 8.64 -18.46
N LYS A 290 -41.34 9.40 -17.57
CA LYS A 290 -40.70 9.77 -16.28
C LYS A 290 -41.12 8.80 -15.19
N GLY A 291 -40.20 8.65 -14.20
CA GLY A 291 -40.41 7.84 -12.99
C GLY A 291 -39.96 6.39 -13.14
N GLN A 292 -39.25 5.93 -12.11
CA GLN A 292 -38.74 4.56 -12.00
C GLN A 292 -39.85 3.51 -12.02
N SER A 293 -41.02 3.83 -11.45
CA SER A 293 -42.18 2.94 -11.35
C SER A 293 -43.00 2.84 -12.63
N THR A 294 -42.71 3.64 -13.65
CA THR A 294 -43.38 3.56 -14.96
C THR A 294 -42.85 2.34 -15.71
N VAL A 295 -43.62 1.25 -15.72
CA VAL A 295 -43.20 -0.08 -16.22
C VAL A 295 -44.04 -0.61 -17.37
N SER A 296 -44.84 0.25 -18.02
CA SER A 296 -45.61 -0.14 -19.21
C SER A 296 -45.84 1.03 -20.16
N TYR A 297 -46.03 0.70 -21.43
CA TYR A 297 -46.39 1.61 -22.50
C TYR A 297 -47.25 0.88 -23.55
N ILE A 298 -48.25 1.56 -24.07
CA ILE A 298 -49.09 1.03 -25.14
C ILE A 298 -48.93 1.92 -26.37
N ARG A 299 -48.46 1.32 -27.45
CA ARG A 299 -48.43 1.93 -28.78
C ARG A 299 -49.69 1.52 -29.52
N THR A 300 -50.46 2.51 -30.00
CA THR A 300 -51.67 2.31 -30.83
C THR A 300 -51.44 2.80 -32.26
N GLY A 301 -52.41 2.58 -33.15
CA GLY A 301 -52.34 3.02 -34.54
C GLY A 301 -51.38 2.23 -35.42
N LEU A 302 -51.12 0.97 -35.06
CA LEU A 302 -50.31 0.03 -35.84
C LEU A 302 -51.23 -0.69 -36.84
N LYS A 303 -50.70 -0.95 -38.06
CA LYS A 303 -51.40 -1.73 -39.10
C LYS A 303 -51.13 -3.21 -38.93
#